data_1c334626c089af6f2c9712bf5445fdaf
#
_entry.id   1c334626c089af6f2c9712bf5445fdaf
#
_cell.length_a   1.000
_cell.length_b   1.000
_cell.length_c   1.000
_cell.angle_alpha   90.00
_cell.angle_beta   90.00
_cell.angle_gamma   90.00
#
_symmetry.space_group_name_H-M   'P 1'
#
loop_
_entity.id
_entity.type
_entity.pdbx_description
1 polymer ?
#
loop_
_entity_poly.entity_id
_entity_poly.type
_entity_poly.pdbx_seq_one_letter_code
_entity_poly.pdbx_strand_id
1 'polypeptide(L)'
;MQSSPDASDIEMLWTVATARILLGSEMNLQVPPNLSADNYEIYLEAGINDWGGVSPLTIDYVNPEAPWPQLADLQSRSASKGFELRPRLPIYPEFFTKSHVKKSEMLRTHIENLIDSDGYVKGGMSRYVATD
;
A
#
# COMPACT_ATOMS: atom_id res chain seq x y z
N MET A 1 7.43 9.34 -25.59
CA MET A 1 7.56 9.41 -24.13
C MET A 1 8.99 9.13 -23.63
N GLN A 2 9.87 8.53 -24.41
CA GLN A 2 11.27 8.23 -24.02
C GLN A 2 12.18 9.44 -23.76
N SER A 3 11.73 10.68 -23.93
CA SER A 3 12.54 11.89 -23.74
C SER A 3 12.08 12.81 -22.59
N SER A 4 11.05 12.43 -21.85
CA SER A 4 10.65 13.22 -20.67
C SER A 4 11.47 12.76 -19.47
N PRO A 5 12.06 13.69 -18.69
CA PRO A 5 12.73 13.34 -17.45
C PRO A 5 11.73 12.77 -16.45
N ASP A 6 12.20 11.86 -15.60
CA ASP A 6 11.41 11.36 -14.48
C ASP A 6 11.10 12.48 -13.47
N ALA A 7 9.99 12.36 -12.76
CA ALA A 7 9.67 13.29 -11.69
C ALA A 7 10.69 13.17 -10.56
N SER A 8 11.16 14.29 -10.05
CA SER A 8 12.05 14.31 -8.89
C SER A 8 11.30 13.95 -7.61
N ASP A 9 12.03 13.50 -6.59
CA ASP A 9 11.45 13.21 -5.26
C ASP A 9 10.68 14.39 -4.67
N ILE A 10 11.17 15.61 -4.89
CA ILE A 10 10.50 16.83 -4.42
C ILE A 10 9.16 17.05 -5.13
N GLU A 11 9.10 16.83 -6.45
CA GLU A 11 7.86 16.94 -7.21
C GLU A 11 6.87 15.87 -6.79
N MET A 12 7.34 14.64 -6.54
CA MET A 12 6.50 13.56 -6.04
C MET A 12 5.96 13.85 -4.63
N LEU A 13 6.82 14.28 -3.69
CA LEU A 13 6.41 14.68 -2.34
C LEU A 13 5.38 15.81 -2.37
N TRP A 14 5.65 16.85 -3.17
CA TRP A 14 4.73 17.97 -3.32
C TRP A 14 3.37 17.53 -3.87
N THR A 15 3.37 16.64 -4.86
CA THR A 15 2.16 16.08 -5.46
C THR A 15 1.35 15.29 -4.45
N VAL A 16 1.99 14.39 -3.69
CA VAL A 16 1.34 13.58 -2.64
C VAL A 16 0.75 14.46 -1.54
N ALA A 17 1.55 15.38 -1.01
CA ALA A 17 1.10 16.30 0.04
C ALA A 17 -0.07 17.18 -0.41
N THR A 18 0.00 17.70 -1.64
CA THR A 18 -1.09 18.49 -2.23
C THR A 18 -2.35 17.63 -2.40
N ALA A 19 -2.22 16.41 -2.92
CA ALA A 19 -3.34 15.48 -3.04
C ALA A 19 -3.98 15.19 -1.67
N ARG A 20 -3.17 14.96 -0.62
CA ARG A 20 -3.67 14.73 0.74
C ARG A 20 -4.45 15.94 1.27
N ILE A 21 -3.96 17.16 1.05
CA ILE A 21 -4.63 18.39 1.49
C ILE A 21 -5.97 18.56 0.75
N LEU A 22 -5.98 18.36 -0.55
CA LEU A 22 -7.18 18.58 -1.38
C LEU A 22 -8.24 17.50 -1.19
N LEU A 23 -7.84 16.24 -1.01
CA LEU A 23 -8.74 15.09 -0.94
C LEU A 23 -9.17 14.75 0.50
N GLY A 24 -8.51 15.33 1.50
CA GLY A 24 -8.81 15.12 2.92
C GLY A 24 -8.21 13.83 3.50
N SER A 25 -8.40 13.64 4.80
CA SER A 25 -7.79 12.55 5.56
C SER A 25 -8.32 11.15 5.21
N GLU A 26 -9.57 11.07 4.76
CA GLU A 26 -10.28 9.81 4.52
C GLU A 26 -9.97 9.16 3.15
N MET A 27 -9.35 9.90 2.24
CA MET A 27 -9.03 9.36 0.92
C MET A 27 -7.83 8.42 0.99
N ASN A 28 -7.96 7.25 0.37
CA ASN A 28 -6.83 6.34 0.22
C ASN A 28 -5.89 6.85 -0.88
N LEU A 29 -4.66 7.14 -0.50
CA LEU A 29 -3.59 7.56 -1.40
C LEU A 29 -2.50 6.49 -1.43
N GLN A 30 -2.13 6.08 -2.64
CA GLN A 30 -1.12 5.04 -2.88
C GLN A 30 0.08 5.62 -3.62
N VAL A 31 1.27 5.18 -3.22
CA VAL A 31 2.51 5.36 -4.00
C VAL A 31 3.21 4.01 -4.08
N PRO A 32 3.54 3.50 -5.28
CA PRO A 32 4.27 2.25 -5.41
C PRO A 32 5.73 2.42 -4.96
N PRO A 33 6.23 1.60 -4.02
CA PRO A 33 7.53 1.82 -3.39
C PRO A 33 8.72 1.52 -4.31
N ASN A 34 8.53 0.73 -5.36
CA ASN A 34 9.59 0.37 -6.30
C ASN A 34 10.04 1.53 -7.20
N LEU A 35 9.21 2.56 -7.39
CA LEU A 35 9.57 3.72 -8.22
C LEU A 35 10.45 4.74 -7.48
N SER A 36 10.64 4.60 -6.18
CA SER A 36 11.51 5.45 -5.35
C SER A 36 12.26 4.59 -4.33
N ALA A 37 12.96 3.55 -4.82
CA ALA A 37 13.52 2.46 -4.01
C ALA A 37 14.44 2.92 -2.87
N ASP A 38 15.12 4.05 -3.02
CA ASP A 38 16.09 4.53 -2.04
C ASP A 38 15.43 5.19 -0.82
N ASN A 39 14.23 5.80 -0.98
CA ASN A 39 13.64 6.68 0.02
C ASN A 39 12.10 6.68 0.05
N TYR A 40 11.45 5.64 -0.43
CA TYR A 40 9.98 5.60 -0.54
C TYR A 40 9.24 5.89 0.79
N GLU A 41 9.85 5.62 1.95
CA GLU A 41 9.23 5.86 3.25
C GLU A 41 8.91 7.35 3.53
N ILE A 42 9.52 8.29 2.80
CA ILE A 42 9.21 9.72 2.92
C ILE A 42 7.79 10.05 2.51
N TYR A 43 7.17 9.26 1.63
CA TYR A 43 5.80 9.48 1.19
C TYR A 43 4.76 9.23 2.29
N LEU A 44 5.10 8.45 3.33
CA LEU A 44 4.26 8.33 4.53
C LEU A 44 4.10 9.68 5.23
N GLU A 45 5.19 10.46 5.34
CA GLU A 45 5.16 11.81 5.92
C GLU A 45 4.40 12.81 5.03
N ALA A 46 4.40 12.57 3.71
CA ALA A 46 3.61 13.36 2.75
C ALA A 46 2.12 12.99 2.75
N GLY A 47 1.72 11.90 3.42
CA GLY A 47 0.32 11.59 3.69
C GLY A 47 -0.27 10.42 2.91
N ILE A 48 0.54 9.51 2.35
CA ILE A 48 -0.01 8.25 1.86
C ILE A 48 -0.43 7.37 3.03
N ASN A 49 -1.35 6.46 2.77
CA ASN A 49 -1.80 5.43 3.72
C ASN A 49 -1.82 4.03 3.11
N ASP A 50 -1.25 3.87 1.91
CA ASP A 50 -1.21 2.57 1.23
C ASP A 50 -0.01 2.52 0.25
N TRP A 51 0.61 1.35 0.16
CA TRP A 51 1.67 1.08 -0.82
C TRP A 51 1.13 0.45 -2.12
N GLY A 52 -0.17 0.17 -2.17
CA GLY A 52 -0.78 -0.53 -3.29
C GLY A 52 -0.47 -2.03 -3.30
N GLY A 53 -0.43 -2.61 -4.50
CA GLY A 53 -0.06 -4.02 -4.68
C GLY A 53 1.45 -4.16 -4.78
N VAL A 54 2.06 -4.83 -3.81
CA VAL A 54 3.50 -5.15 -3.80
C VAL A 54 3.68 -6.65 -4.00
N SER A 55 4.52 -7.05 -4.94
CA SER A 55 4.81 -8.47 -5.22
C SER A 55 6.32 -8.74 -5.28
N PRO A 56 6.95 -9.11 -4.17
CA PRO A 56 8.38 -9.44 -4.19
C PRO A 56 8.73 -10.73 -4.95
N LEU A 57 7.71 -11.49 -5.40
CA LEU A 57 7.87 -12.74 -6.12
C LEU A 57 7.82 -12.58 -7.65
N THR A 58 7.27 -11.48 -8.14
CA THR A 58 7.13 -11.19 -9.57
C THR A 58 7.77 -9.87 -9.90
N ILE A 59 8.28 -9.74 -11.13
CA ILE A 59 8.74 -8.45 -11.64
C ILE A 59 7.55 -7.52 -11.85
N ASP A 60 7.80 -6.21 -11.79
CA ASP A 60 6.87 -5.23 -12.32
C ASP A 60 6.97 -5.23 -13.84
N TYR A 61 5.93 -5.70 -14.53
CA TYR A 61 5.93 -5.78 -16.00
C TYR A 61 5.76 -4.43 -16.68
N VAL A 62 5.40 -3.39 -15.94
CA VAL A 62 5.30 -2.01 -16.44
C VAL A 62 6.64 -1.30 -16.31
N ASN A 63 7.32 -1.51 -15.18
CA ASN A 63 8.62 -0.92 -14.85
C ASN A 63 9.61 -2.02 -14.44
N PRO A 64 10.06 -2.87 -15.40
CA PRO A 64 10.85 -4.05 -15.06
C PRO A 64 12.24 -3.72 -14.49
N GLU A 65 12.72 -2.49 -14.69
CA GLU A 65 13.96 -1.95 -14.12
C GLU A 65 13.82 -1.54 -12.65
N ALA A 66 12.60 -1.43 -12.13
CA ALA A 66 12.31 -1.00 -10.76
C ALA A 66 11.79 -2.19 -9.92
N PRO A 67 12.66 -2.98 -9.27
CA PRO A 67 12.25 -4.16 -8.51
C PRO A 67 11.44 -3.78 -7.28
N TRP A 68 10.49 -4.63 -6.92
CA TRP A 68 9.74 -4.48 -5.67
C TRP A 68 10.64 -4.66 -4.46
N PRO A 69 10.47 -3.86 -3.39
CA PRO A 69 11.17 -4.09 -2.14
C PRO A 69 10.73 -5.39 -1.49
N GLN A 70 11.61 -5.98 -0.68
CA GLN A 70 11.23 -7.11 0.17
C GLN A 70 10.23 -6.64 1.23
N LEU A 71 9.27 -7.49 1.58
CA LEU A 71 8.21 -7.13 2.55
C LEU A 71 8.77 -6.80 3.94
N ALA A 72 9.85 -7.46 4.34
CA ALA A 72 10.54 -7.16 5.61
C ALA A 72 11.15 -5.76 5.61
N ASP A 73 11.76 -5.33 4.50
CA ASP A 73 12.30 -3.98 4.35
C ASP A 73 11.17 -2.93 4.35
N LEU A 74 10.11 -3.18 3.60
CA LEU A 74 8.93 -2.31 3.57
C LEU A 74 8.32 -2.15 4.97
N GLN A 75 8.22 -3.24 5.74
CA GLN A 75 7.74 -3.21 7.13
C GLN A 75 8.67 -2.40 8.03
N SER A 76 9.98 -2.64 7.94
CA SER A 76 10.99 -1.95 8.76
C SER A 76 11.00 -0.45 8.50
N ARG A 77 11.01 -0.03 7.24
CA ARG A 77 11.00 1.38 6.85
C ARG A 77 9.68 2.07 7.22
N SER A 78 8.54 1.41 7.05
CA SER A 78 7.25 1.95 7.53
C SER A 78 7.27 2.16 9.04
N ALA A 79 7.77 1.18 9.79
CA ALA A 79 7.89 1.28 11.25
C ALA A 79 8.86 2.40 11.70
N SER A 80 9.95 2.66 10.96
CA SER A 80 10.89 3.75 11.25
C SER A 80 10.24 5.14 11.18
N LYS A 81 9.14 5.25 10.44
CA LYS A 81 8.30 6.47 10.35
C LYS A 81 7.10 6.47 11.30
N GLY A 82 7.00 5.45 12.17
CA GLY A 82 5.92 5.34 13.16
C GLY A 82 4.63 4.72 12.62
N PHE A 83 4.66 4.06 11.45
CA PHE A 83 3.51 3.44 10.82
C PHE A 83 3.60 1.91 10.88
N GLU A 84 2.48 1.26 11.17
CA GLU A 84 2.35 -0.18 11.09
C GLU A 84 1.97 -0.61 9.66
N LEU A 85 2.75 -1.52 9.07
CA LEU A 85 2.40 -2.14 7.80
C LEU A 85 1.42 -3.29 8.04
N ARG A 86 0.21 -3.19 7.48
CA ARG A 86 -0.85 -4.22 7.58
C ARG A 86 -1.28 -4.67 6.19
N PRO A 87 -1.29 -5.98 5.91
CA PRO A 87 -1.79 -6.49 4.64
C PRO A 87 -3.31 -6.38 4.58
N ARG A 88 -3.84 -5.95 3.44
CA ARG A 88 -5.27 -5.89 3.16
C ARG A 88 -5.66 -6.75 1.96
N LEU A 89 -6.91 -7.03 1.82
CA LEU A 89 -7.48 -7.56 0.58
C LEU A 89 -7.48 -6.47 -0.52
N PRO A 90 -7.72 -6.82 -1.79
CA PRO A 90 -7.88 -5.85 -2.87
C PRO A 90 -9.03 -4.84 -2.68
N ILE A 91 -9.79 -4.97 -1.63
CA ILE A 91 -10.83 -4.03 -1.18
C ILE A 91 -10.38 -3.37 0.12
N TYR A 92 -10.57 -2.06 0.25
CA TYR A 92 -10.31 -1.37 1.51
C TYR A 92 -11.31 -1.75 2.59
N PRO A 93 -10.89 -1.81 3.87
CA PRO A 93 -11.75 -2.22 5.00
C PRO A 93 -13.07 -1.46 5.09
N GLU A 94 -13.06 -0.15 4.88
CA GLU A 94 -14.25 0.70 4.97
C GLU A 94 -15.33 0.35 3.93
N PHE A 95 -14.94 -0.14 2.76
CA PHE A 95 -15.90 -0.56 1.73
C PHE A 95 -16.49 -1.92 2.01
N PHE A 96 -15.83 -2.75 2.82
CA PHE A 96 -16.39 -4.01 3.28
C PHE A 96 -17.41 -3.79 4.40
N THR A 97 -17.09 -2.98 5.38
CA THR A 97 -17.91 -2.72 6.57
C THR A 97 -19.15 -1.87 6.27
N LYS A 98 -19.06 -0.91 5.33
CA LYS A 98 -20.15 0.03 4.97
C LYS A 98 -21.22 -0.55 4.04
N SER A 99 -21.30 -1.87 3.84
CA SER A 99 -22.42 -2.53 3.12
C SER A 99 -22.69 -2.08 1.67
N HIS A 100 -21.78 -1.36 1.03
CA HIS A 100 -22.00 -0.86 -0.33
C HIS A 100 -21.85 -1.92 -1.44
N VAL A 101 -21.35 -3.10 -1.12
CA VAL A 101 -21.22 -4.19 -2.08
C VAL A 101 -22.36 -5.18 -1.87
N LYS A 102 -23.28 -5.29 -2.81
CA LYS A 102 -24.22 -6.43 -2.90
C LYS A 102 -23.41 -7.68 -3.21
N LYS A 103 -22.86 -8.30 -2.18
CA LYS A 103 -22.04 -9.51 -2.28
C LYS A 103 -22.94 -10.73 -2.22
N SER A 104 -22.60 -11.77 -2.98
CA SER A 104 -23.19 -13.07 -2.72
C SER A 104 -22.80 -13.49 -1.29
N GLU A 105 -23.69 -14.14 -0.59
CA GLU A 105 -23.49 -14.61 0.80
C GLU A 105 -22.22 -15.47 0.92
N MET A 106 -21.97 -16.31 -0.08
CA MET A 106 -20.77 -17.14 -0.17
C MET A 106 -19.48 -16.30 -0.21
N LEU A 107 -19.44 -15.24 -1.04
CA LEU A 107 -18.28 -14.34 -1.11
C LEU A 107 -18.07 -13.58 0.20
N ARG A 108 -19.15 -13.14 0.82
CA ARG A 108 -19.11 -12.47 2.11
C ARG A 108 -18.50 -13.35 3.18
N THR A 109 -19.01 -14.58 3.34
CA THR A 109 -18.48 -15.56 4.30
C THR A 109 -17.00 -15.84 4.03
N HIS A 110 -16.60 -15.96 2.76
CA HIS A 110 -15.22 -16.19 2.42
C HIS A 110 -14.32 -15.02 2.83
N ILE A 111 -14.72 -13.78 2.57
CA ILE A 111 -13.98 -12.58 2.98
C ILE A 111 -13.90 -12.49 4.51
N GLU A 112 -15.01 -12.69 5.24
CA GLU A 112 -15.06 -12.65 6.70
C GLU A 112 -14.12 -13.67 7.36
N ASN A 113 -13.87 -14.80 6.69
CA ASN A 113 -12.88 -15.78 7.15
C ASN A 113 -11.42 -15.32 6.97
N LEU A 114 -11.16 -14.40 6.06
CA LEU A 114 -9.82 -13.92 5.73
C LEU A 114 -9.40 -12.67 6.50
N ILE A 115 -10.36 -11.88 7.00
CA ILE A 115 -10.11 -10.60 7.65
C ILE A 115 -10.34 -10.64 9.16
N ASP A 116 -9.64 -9.77 9.88
CA ASP A 116 -9.85 -9.50 11.31
C ASP A 116 -11.01 -8.51 11.55
N SER A 117 -11.19 -8.08 12.80
CA SER A 117 -12.23 -7.12 13.20
C SER A 117 -12.12 -5.76 12.52
N ASP A 118 -10.92 -5.37 12.11
CA ASP A 118 -10.63 -4.07 11.48
C ASP A 118 -10.72 -4.15 9.95
N GLY A 119 -10.93 -5.36 9.39
CA GLY A 119 -11.03 -5.60 7.96
C GLY A 119 -9.70 -5.84 7.24
N TYR A 120 -8.60 -6.00 7.98
CA TYR A 120 -7.29 -6.38 7.44
C TYR A 120 -7.09 -7.89 7.45
N VAL A 121 -6.10 -8.39 6.71
CA VAL A 121 -5.84 -9.83 6.62
C VAL A 121 -5.43 -10.39 7.99
N LYS A 122 -6.11 -11.44 8.43
CA LYS A 122 -5.81 -12.16 9.69
C LYS A 122 -4.36 -12.63 9.73
N GLY A 123 -3.70 -12.45 10.88
CA GLY A 123 -2.31 -12.83 11.09
C GLY A 123 -1.30 -11.79 10.62
N GLY A 124 -1.76 -10.65 10.06
CA GLY A 124 -0.89 -9.51 9.74
C GLY A 124 0.32 -9.88 8.87
N MET A 125 1.40 -9.13 9.03
CA MET A 125 2.65 -9.33 8.27
C MET A 125 3.37 -10.64 8.59
N SER A 126 3.14 -11.26 9.74
CA SER A 126 3.77 -12.55 10.09
C SER A 126 3.43 -13.70 9.13
N ARG A 127 2.40 -13.56 8.30
CA ARG A 127 2.07 -14.53 7.23
C ARG A 127 3.00 -14.43 6.02
N TYR A 128 3.69 -13.31 5.85
CA TYR A 128 4.44 -12.96 4.64
C TYR A 128 5.92 -12.74 4.91
N VAL A 129 6.28 -12.47 6.15
CA VAL A 129 7.67 -12.26 6.58
C VAL A 129 8.02 -13.41 7.51
N ALA A 130 9.02 -14.22 7.13
CA ALA A 130 9.55 -15.26 8.02
C ALA A 130 10.13 -14.59 9.26
N THR A 131 9.73 -15.06 10.43
CA THR A 131 10.42 -14.74 11.69
C THR A 131 11.56 -15.74 11.80
N ASP A 132 12.80 -15.24 11.68
CA ASP A 132 14.00 -16.00 12.02
C ASP A 132 14.01 -16.38 13.51
#